data_c75f255ec2f1800036309146b68f6025
#
_entry.id   c75f255ec2f1800036309146b68f6025
#
_cell.length_a   1.000
_cell.length_b   1.000
_cell.length_c   1.000
_cell.angle_alpha   90.00
_cell.angle_beta   90.00
_cell.angle_gamma   90.00
#
_symmetry.space_group_name_H-M   'P 1'
#
loop_
_entity.id
_entity.type
_entity.pdbx_description
1 polymer ?
#
loop_
_entity_poly.entity_id
_entity_poly.type
_entity_poly.pdbx_seq_one_letter_code
_entity_poly.pdbx_strand_id
1 'polypeptide(L)'
;MKRVRIGVVGCGAIAQVHHLPNLAALDEQFDVAVVCDVSPRAAADAARRFHVPRHVTDWRDLLDTDLDAVLLCHTDPKTEAAIAVLQAGKHLFIEKPLCFSLDEIDALIAAQAAAGTVAQAGYMKVYDPAFELAQRAVRDIDRVRFVQVNHLHPDNALHLRQFDIRRFDDVSVQVVERTRAERSAAVRRAIGDVSPMVQRTFNLLSGSAIHDLYG
;
A
#
# COMPACT_ATOMS: atom_id res chain seq x y z
N MET A 1 -19.83 11.48 15.79
CA MET A 1 -19.64 10.04 15.51
C MET A 1 -18.38 9.55 16.20
N LYS A 2 -18.24 8.25 16.53
CA LYS A 2 -16.97 7.71 17.04
C LYS A 2 -15.95 7.79 15.91
N ARG A 3 -14.76 8.34 16.18
CA ARG A 3 -13.67 8.36 15.19
C ARG A 3 -13.12 6.95 14.97
N VAL A 4 -12.73 6.65 13.73
CA VAL A 4 -12.07 5.39 13.38
C VAL A 4 -10.61 5.46 13.83
N ARG A 5 -10.20 4.56 14.71
CA ARG A 5 -8.82 4.48 15.21
C ARG A 5 -7.95 3.69 14.25
N ILE A 6 -6.90 4.32 13.73
CA ILE A 6 -6.07 3.78 12.64
C ILE A 6 -4.63 3.59 13.11
N GLY A 7 -4.06 2.43 12.75
CA GLY A 7 -2.63 2.19 12.75
C GLY A 7 -2.06 2.32 11.32
N VAL A 8 -0.92 2.97 11.16
CA VAL A 8 -0.26 3.13 9.85
C VAL A 8 1.06 2.39 9.84
N VAL A 9 1.25 1.48 8.89
CA VAL A 9 2.49 0.71 8.68
C VAL A 9 3.21 1.20 7.43
N GLY A 10 4.45 1.68 7.61
CA GLY A 10 5.25 2.33 6.59
C GLY A 10 5.12 3.85 6.64
N CYS A 11 6.20 4.52 7.07
CA CYS A 11 6.29 5.98 7.16
C CYS A 11 7.11 6.57 5.98
N GLY A 12 7.10 5.89 4.84
CA GLY A 12 7.77 6.30 3.61
C GLY A 12 7.09 7.48 2.89
N ALA A 13 7.52 7.75 1.66
CA ALA A 13 7.06 8.91 0.89
C ALA A 13 5.52 8.98 0.76
N ILE A 14 4.85 7.86 0.44
CA ILE A 14 3.40 7.86 0.23
C ILE A 14 2.64 8.19 1.52
N ALA A 15 3.09 7.67 2.66
CA ALA A 15 2.52 7.99 3.95
C ALA A 15 2.72 9.46 4.31
N GLN A 16 3.92 10.02 4.08
CA GLN A 16 4.26 11.40 4.41
C GLN A 16 3.58 12.44 3.52
N VAL A 17 3.35 12.11 2.24
CA VAL A 17 2.82 13.06 1.25
C VAL A 17 1.29 13.01 1.18
N HIS A 18 0.70 11.84 1.35
CA HIS A 18 -0.73 11.65 1.13
C HIS A 18 -1.47 11.16 2.38
N HIS A 19 -1.14 9.98 2.92
CA HIS A 19 -2.00 9.36 3.93
C HIS A 19 -2.01 10.11 5.26
N LEU A 20 -0.85 10.37 5.86
CA LEU A 20 -0.80 11.04 7.17
C LEU A 20 -1.33 12.47 7.12
N PRO A 21 -1.01 13.31 6.10
CA PRO A 21 -1.63 14.62 5.95
C PRO A 21 -3.14 14.58 5.78
N ASN A 22 -3.65 13.64 4.95
CA ASN A 22 -5.09 13.52 4.74
C ASN A 22 -5.82 13.04 5.99
N LEU A 23 -5.26 12.05 6.72
CA LEU A 23 -5.82 11.59 7.98
C LEU A 23 -5.82 12.70 9.05
N ALA A 24 -4.76 13.53 9.09
CA ALA A 24 -4.70 14.68 9.99
C ALA A 24 -5.72 15.77 9.61
N ALA A 25 -5.99 15.97 8.32
CA ALA A 25 -7.02 16.91 7.85
C ALA A 25 -8.46 16.42 8.10
N LEU A 26 -8.63 15.11 8.29
CA LEU A 26 -9.90 14.45 8.57
C LEU A 26 -10.01 14.00 10.04
N ASP A 27 -9.45 14.77 10.96
CA ASP A 27 -9.33 14.44 12.39
C ASP A 27 -10.67 14.31 13.11
N GLU A 28 -11.75 14.84 12.57
CA GLU A 28 -13.12 14.61 13.06
C GLU A 28 -13.62 13.17 12.81
N GLN A 29 -13.04 12.49 11.80
CA GLN A 29 -13.45 11.15 11.36
C GLN A 29 -12.43 10.08 11.79
N PHE A 30 -11.14 10.42 11.77
CA PHE A 30 -10.04 9.49 12.00
C PHE A 30 -9.16 9.91 13.17
N ASP A 31 -8.61 8.91 13.86
CA ASP A 31 -7.64 9.06 14.93
C ASP A 31 -6.44 8.14 14.63
N VAL A 32 -5.31 8.71 14.22
CA VAL A 32 -4.09 7.92 14.00
C VAL A 32 -3.45 7.63 15.36
N ALA A 33 -3.68 6.43 15.87
CA ALA A 33 -3.28 6.03 17.22
C ALA A 33 -1.81 5.55 17.28
N VAL A 34 -1.29 4.98 16.18
CA VAL A 34 0.07 4.45 16.11
C VAL A 34 0.60 4.47 14.68
N VAL A 35 1.90 4.75 14.54
CA VAL A 35 2.65 4.57 13.28
C VAL A 35 3.75 3.53 13.48
N CYS A 36 4.05 2.79 12.43
CA CYS A 36 5.08 1.75 12.41
C CYS A 36 5.99 1.92 11.21
N ASP A 37 7.30 1.81 11.42
CA ASP A 37 8.28 1.69 10.35
C ASP A 37 9.49 0.89 10.84
N VAL A 38 10.09 0.08 9.98
CA VAL A 38 11.33 -0.67 10.31
C VAL A 38 12.53 0.24 10.61
N SER A 39 12.47 1.52 10.20
CA SER A 39 13.36 2.58 10.64
C SER A 39 12.81 3.23 11.92
N PRO A 40 13.45 3.07 13.08
CA PRO A 40 13.03 3.75 14.31
C PRO A 40 12.95 5.27 14.15
N ARG A 41 13.88 5.86 13.38
CA ARG A 41 13.90 7.31 13.13
C ARG A 41 12.74 7.75 12.24
N ALA A 42 12.36 6.96 11.22
CA ALA A 42 11.20 7.27 10.39
C ALA A 42 9.90 7.20 11.19
N ALA A 43 9.72 6.16 11.99
CA ALA A 43 8.57 6.01 12.87
C ALA A 43 8.44 7.16 13.89
N ALA A 44 9.54 7.50 14.57
CA ALA A 44 9.57 8.60 15.54
C ALA A 44 9.34 9.98 14.89
N ASP A 45 9.89 10.21 13.69
CA ASP A 45 9.69 11.47 12.95
C ASP A 45 8.24 11.62 12.48
N ALA A 46 7.65 10.56 11.94
CA ALA A 46 6.24 10.56 11.54
C ALA A 46 5.32 10.81 12.75
N ALA A 47 5.56 10.12 13.86
CA ALA A 47 4.80 10.31 15.09
C ALA A 47 4.84 11.78 15.56
N ARG A 48 6.04 12.38 15.59
CA ARG A 48 6.20 13.78 15.98
C ARG A 48 5.51 14.76 15.03
N ARG A 49 5.70 14.58 13.70
CA ARG A 49 5.16 15.51 12.68
C ARG A 49 3.66 15.52 12.59
N PHE A 50 3.05 14.36 12.77
CA PHE A 50 1.60 14.17 12.63
C PHE A 50 0.89 14.00 13.98
N HIS A 51 1.59 14.30 15.09
CA HIS A 51 1.05 14.27 16.45
C HIS A 51 0.46 12.90 16.84
N VAL A 52 1.05 11.80 16.33
CA VAL A 52 0.64 10.43 16.65
C VAL A 52 1.25 10.02 18.00
N PRO A 53 0.44 9.55 18.97
CA PRO A 53 0.90 9.34 20.34
C PRO A 53 1.87 8.17 20.51
N ARG A 54 1.87 7.20 19.58
CA ARG A 54 2.70 5.99 19.67
C ARG A 54 3.39 5.70 18.35
N HIS A 55 4.63 5.20 18.43
CA HIS A 55 5.34 4.61 17.29
C HIS A 55 6.01 3.29 17.69
N VAL A 56 6.12 2.38 16.74
CA VAL A 56 6.71 1.05 16.90
C VAL A 56 7.53 0.68 15.67
N THR A 57 8.31 -0.40 15.75
CA THR A 57 9.18 -0.86 14.65
C THR A 57 8.79 -2.22 14.10
N ASP A 58 7.90 -2.94 14.75
CA ASP A 58 7.30 -4.18 14.22
C ASP A 58 5.80 -3.97 14.04
N TRP A 59 5.28 -4.24 12.86
CA TRP A 59 3.86 -4.09 12.54
C TRP A 59 2.98 -5.04 13.37
N ARG A 60 3.54 -6.13 13.89
CA ARG A 60 2.82 -7.08 14.74
C ARG A 60 2.34 -6.44 16.04
N ASP A 61 3.08 -5.45 16.53
CA ASP A 61 2.70 -4.68 17.73
C ASP A 61 1.39 -3.89 17.55
N LEU A 62 0.93 -3.70 16.29
CA LEU A 62 -0.35 -3.06 16.00
C LEU A 62 -1.53 -4.00 16.23
N LEU A 63 -1.33 -5.30 16.08
CA LEU A 63 -2.42 -6.28 16.18
C LEU A 63 -3.04 -6.32 17.58
N ASP A 64 -2.23 -6.12 18.61
CA ASP A 64 -2.63 -6.08 20.01
C ASP A 64 -3.08 -4.67 20.47
N THR A 65 -3.02 -3.70 19.59
CA THR A 65 -3.46 -2.33 19.89
C THR A 65 -4.96 -2.18 19.61
N ASP A 66 -5.66 -1.40 20.44
CA ASP A 66 -7.07 -1.06 20.21
C ASP A 66 -7.21 -0.15 18.97
N LEU A 67 -7.35 -0.78 17.81
CA LEU A 67 -7.51 -0.16 16.49
C LEU A 67 -8.74 -0.71 15.80
N ASP A 68 -9.46 0.17 15.11
CA ASP A 68 -10.55 -0.22 14.21
C ASP A 68 -10.00 -0.64 12.83
N ALA A 69 -8.91 -0.01 12.35
CA ALA A 69 -8.34 -0.24 11.03
C ALA A 69 -6.81 -0.15 11.01
N VAL A 70 -6.20 -0.81 10.01
CA VAL A 70 -4.77 -0.67 9.71
C VAL A 70 -4.58 -0.29 8.24
N LEU A 71 -3.71 0.69 8.02
CA LEU A 71 -3.27 1.17 6.72
C LEU A 71 -1.87 0.65 6.42
N LEU A 72 -1.71 -0.19 5.40
CA LEU A 72 -0.43 -0.74 4.98
C LEU A 72 0.17 0.08 3.81
N CYS A 73 1.16 0.90 4.11
CA CYS A 73 1.89 1.75 3.16
C CYS A 73 3.34 1.32 2.93
N HIS A 74 3.80 0.25 3.60
CA HIS A 74 5.19 -0.20 3.52
C HIS A 74 5.50 -0.88 2.19
N THR A 75 6.80 -1.12 1.95
CA THR A 75 7.29 -1.81 0.75
C THR A 75 6.86 -3.28 0.76
N ASP A 76 6.61 -3.84 -0.43
CA ASP A 76 6.24 -5.25 -0.61
C ASP A 76 7.32 -6.23 -0.11
N PRO A 77 6.89 -7.46 0.27
CA PRO A 77 5.52 -7.98 0.24
C PRO A 77 4.66 -7.53 1.43
N LYS A 78 3.36 -7.38 1.21
CA LYS A 78 2.39 -6.94 2.22
C LYS A 78 1.39 -8.02 2.64
N THR A 79 1.34 -9.13 1.91
CA THR A 79 0.31 -10.17 2.04
C THR A 79 0.24 -10.77 3.44
N GLU A 80 1.40 -11.08 4.08
CA GLU A 80 1.43 -11.61 5.44
C GLU A 80 0.78 -10.63 6.44
N ALA A 81 1.21 -9.38 6.39
CA ALA A 81 0.68 -8.33 7.29
C ALA A 81 -0.82 -8.09 7.04
N ALA A 82 -1.25 -8.07 5.79
CA ALA A 82 -2.65 -7.88 5.42
C ALA A 82 -3.54 -9.01 5.96
N ILE A 83 -3.13 -10.26 5.80
CA ILE A 83 -3.86 -11.42 6.33
C ILE A 83 -3.93 -11.37 7.86
N ALA A 84 -2.82 -11.04 8.53
CA ALA A 84 -2.78 -10.94 9.98
C ALA A 84 -3.69 -9.83 10.52
N VAL A 85 -3.75 -8.67 9.85
CA VAL A 85 -4.68 -7.58 10.19
C VAL A 85 -6.14 -8.04 10.09
N LEU A 86 -6.50 -8.71 9.00
CA LEU A 86 -7.85 -9.24 8.82
C LEU A 86 -8.20 -10.31 9.87
N GLN A 87 -7.29 -11.24 10.14
CA GLN A 87 -7.46 -12.26 11.19
C GLN A 87 -7.60 -11.67 12.59
N ALA A 88 -6.99 -10.51 12.84
CA ALA A 88 -7.19 -9.75 14.08
C ALA A 88 -8.53 -8.98 14.12
N GLY A 89 -9.41 -9.17 13.15
CA GLY A 89 -10.73 -8.54 13.06
C GLY A 89 -10.70 -7.04 12.78
N LYS A 90 -9.61 -6.53 12.23
CA LYS A 90 -9.46 -5.11 11.91
C LYS A 90 -9.76 -4.84 10.43
N HIS A 91 -10.31 -3.66 10.14
CA HIS A 91 -10.44 -3.19 8.76
C HIS A 91 -9.06 -2.95 8.16
N LEU A 92 -8.94 -3.13 6.85
CA LEU A 92 -7.68 -3.02 6.12
C LEU A 92 -7.79 -2.00 4.98
N PHE A 93 -6.84 -1.06 4.91
CA PHE A 93 -6.50 -0.39 3.67
C PHE A 93 -5.06 -0.78 3.28
N ILE A 94 -4.85 -1.16 2.04
CA ILE A 94 -3.53 -1.61 1.56
C ILE A 94 -3.13 -0.83 0.30
N GLU A 95 -1.97 -0.18 0.35
CA GLU A 95 -1.40 0.50 -0.81
C GLU A 95 -1.04 -0.46 -1.93
N LYS A 96 -1.16 0.03 -3.15
CA LYS A 96 -0.79 -0.71 -4.35
C LYS A 96 0.75 -0.96 -4.41
N PRO A 97 1.21 -2.03 -5.06
CA PRO A 97 0.41 -3.17 -5.51
C PRO A 97 -0.14 -3.95 -4.30
N LEU A 98 -1.31 -4.54 -4.47
CA LEU A 98 -1.94 -5.36 -3.42
C LEU A 98 -1.08 -6.59 -3.09
N CYS A 99 -0.68 -7.32 -4.13
CA CYS A 99 0.17 -8.52 -4.08
C CYS A 99 0.76 -8.79 -5.47
N PHE A 100 1.43 -9.94 -5.66
CA PHE A 100 2.08 -10.30 -6.92
C PHE A 100 1.45 -11.50 -7.63
N SER A 101 0.63 -12.30 -6.97
CA SER A 101 0.06 -13.53 -7.53
C SER A 101 -1.43 -13.69 -7.24
N LEU A 102 -2.10 -14.52 -8.05
CA LEU A 102 -3.51 -14.87 -7.85
C LEU A 102 -3.71 -15.63 -6.54
N ASP A 103 -2.80 -16.53 -6.17
CA ASP A 103 -2.89 -17.28 -4.91
C ASP A 103 -2.87 -16.32 -3.69
N GLU A 104 -2.08 -15.25 -3.75
CA GLU A 104 -2.07 -14.22 -2.71
C GLU A 104 -3.41 -13.45 -2.67
N ILE A 105 -4.01 -13.15 -3.82
CA ILE A 105 -5.34 -12.52 -3.90
C ILE A 105 -6.39 -13.45 -3.29
N ASP A 106 -6.40 -14.72 -3.66
CA ASP A 106 -7.37 -15.71 -3.15
C ASP A 106 -7.25 -15.85 -1.63
N ALA A 107 -6.03 -15.87 -1.10
CA ALA A 107 -5.79 -15.90 0.34
C ALA A 107 -6.30 -14.63 1.06
N LEU A 108 -6.12 -13.45 0.46
CA LEU A 108 -6.63 -12.19 1.00
C LEU A 108 -8.16 -12.14 0.98
N ILE A 109 -8.79 -12.58 -0.11
CA ILE A 109 -10.26 -12.67 -0.23
C ILE A 109 -10.82 -13.63 0.82
N ALA A 110 -10.21 -14.80 0.99
CA ALA A 110 -10.63 -15.75 2.00
C ALA A 110 -10.49 -15.20 3.42
N ALA A 111 -9.39 -14.53 3.73
CA ALA A 111 -9.17 -13.90 5.03
C ALA A 111 -10.18 -12.79 5.31
N GLN A 112 -10.46 -11.93 4.32
CA GLN A 112 -11.45 -10.86 4.43
C GLN A 112 -12.87 -11.41 4.65
N ALA A 113 -13.25 -12.45 3.88
CA ALA A 113 -14.56 -13.07 4.02
C ALA A 113 -14.74 -13.72 5.40
N ALA A 114 -13.70 -14.37 5.92
CA ALA A 114 -13.73 -14.97 7.25
C ALA A 114 -13.81 -13.93 8.38
N ALA A 115 -13.13 -12.80 8.21
CA ALA A 115 -13.11 -11.71 9.19
C ALA A 115 -14.42 -10.89 9.18
N GLY A 116 -15.12 -10.80 8.06
CA GLY A 116 -16.30 -9.95 7.87
C GLY A 116 -15.98 -8.45 7.96
N THR A 117 -14.72 -8.05 7.82
CA THR A 117 -14.26 -6.66 7.89
C THR A 117 -14.18 -6.04 6.50
N VAL A 118 -14.04 -4.73 6.43
CA VAL A 118 -13.77 -4.02 5.16
C VAL A 118 -12.28 -4.16 4.82
N ALA A 119 -11.98 -4.56 3.59
CA ALA A 119 -10.65 -4.51 3.02
C ALA A 119 -10.69 -3.72 1.70
N GLN A 120 -9.81 -2.73 1.56
CA GLN A 120 -9.74 -1.86 0.39
C GLN A 120 -8.32 -1.75 -0.12
N ALA A 121 -8.12 -1.96 -1.42
CA ALA A 121 -6.86 -1.71 -2.11
C ALA A 121 -6.80 -0.26 -2.61
N GLY A 122 -5.61 0.36 -2.50
CA GLY A 122 -5.36 1.75 -2.82
C GLY A 122 -5.21 2.06 -4.32
N TYR A 123 -6.06 1.50 -5.17
CA TYR A 123 -6.11 1.80 -6.61
C TYR A 123 -6.92 3.07 -6.87
N MET A 124 -6.36 4.23 -6.54
CA MET A 124 -7.05 5.51 -6.54
C MET A 124 -7.57 5.97 -7.92
N LYS A 125 -7.01 5.45 -9.01
CA LYS A 125 -7.40 5.85 -10.37
C LYS A 125 -8.84 5.51 -10.72
N VAL A 126 -9.41 4.48 -10.09
CA VAL A 126 -10.81 4.08 -10.30
C VAL A 126 -11.83 5.11 -9.80
N TYR A 127 -11.39 6.03 -8.94
CA TYR A 127 -12.20 7.13 -8.40
C TYR A 127 -12.00 8.45 -9.16
N ASP A 128 -11.19 8.45 -10.24
CA ASP A 128 -11.01 9.62 -11.08
C ASP A 128 -12.29 9.85 -11.93
N PRO A 129 -12.88 11.05 -11.95
CA PRO A 129 -14.07 11.35 -12.75
C PRO A 129 -13.89 11.07 -14.24
N ALA A 130 -12.66 11.24 -14.77
CA ALA A 130 -12.35 10.90 -16.18
C ALA A 130 -12.38 9.39 -16.40
N PHE A 131 -11.88 8.59 -15.45
CA PHE A 131 -11.97 7.13 -15.49
C PHE A 131 -13.43 6.66 -15.45
N GLU A 132 -14.24 7.19 -14.54
CA GLU A 132 -15.65 6.85 -14.44
C GLU A 132 -16.42 7.18 -15.73
N LEU A 133 -16.11 8.33 -16.36
CA LEU A 133 -16.68 8.71 -17.66
C LEU A 133 -16.30 7.71 -18.75
N ALA A 134 -15.00 7.38 -18.85
CA ALA A 134 -14.50 6.41 -19.80
C ALA A 134 -15.10 5.02 -19.60
N GLN A 135 -15.21 4.56 -18.34
CA GLN A 135 -15.81 3.28 -17.99
C GLN A 135 -17.27 3.20 -18.45
N ARG A 136 -18.06 4.28 -18.23
CA ARG A 136 -19.45 4.36 -18.72
C ARG A 136 -19.50 4.27 -20.24
N ALA A 137 -18.67 5.04 -20.94
CA ALA A 137 -18.66 5.06 -22.41
C ALA A 137 -18.26 3.68 -23.01
N VAL A 138 -17.34 2.96 -22.38
CA VAL A 138 -16.91 1.62 -22.85
C VAL A 138 -17.98 0.56 -22.61
N ARG A 139 -18.79 0.66 -21.57
CA ARG A 139 -19.89 -0.30 -21.28
C ARG A 139 -20.94 -0.36 -22.40
N ASP A 140 -21.11 0.72 -23.16
CA ASP A 140 -22.10 0.83 -24.24
C ASP A 140 -21.54 0.34 -25.59
N ILE A 141 -20.31 -0.19 -25.61
CA ILE A 141 -19.68 -0.71 -26.82
C ILE A 141 -19.92 -2.21 -26.95
N ASP A 142 -20.74 -2.63 -27.89
CA ASP A 142 -21.06 -4.05 -28.13
C ASP A 142 -19.83 -4.91 -28.44
N ARG A 143 -18.84 -4.37 -29.15
CA ARG A 143 -17.64 -5.09 -29.59
C ARG A 143 -16.42 -4.18 -29.68
N VAL A 144 -15.47 -4.39 -28.78
CA VAL A 144 -14.15 -3.76 -28.87
C VAL A 144 -13.29 -4.52 -29.89
N ARG A 145 -12.78 -3.81 -30.90
CA ARG A 145 -11.90 -4.38 -31.95
C ARG A 145 -10.43 -4.06 -31.72
N PHE A 146 -10.14 -2.95 -31.10
CA PHE A 146 -8.78 -2.48 -30.86
C PHE A 146 -8.75 -1.58 -29.64
N VAL A 147 -7.74 -1.75 -28.79
CA VAL A 147 -7.47 -0.88 -27.65
C VAL A 147 -6.01 -0.43 -27.74
N GLN A 148 -5.78 0.86 -27.64
CA GLN A 148 -4.44 1.42 -27.52
C GLN A 148 -4.38 2.26 -26.24
N VAL A 149 -3.41 1.97 -25.39
CA VAL A 149 -3.15 2.72 -24.16
C VAL A 149 -1.79 3.41 -24.28
N ASN A 150 -1.76 4.72 -24.08
CA ASN A 150 -0.53 5.50 -24.03
C ASN A 150 -0.39 6.05 -22.59
N HIS A 151 0.51 5.45 -21.83
CA HIS A 151 0.83 5.90 -20.48
C HIS A 151 2.14 6.70 -20.51
N LEU A 152 2.03 8.02 -20.40
CA LEU A 152 3.17 8.91 -20.30
C LEU A 152 3.42 9.21 -18.82
N HIS A 153 4.45 8.60 -18.25
CA HIS A 153 4.85 8.83 -16.87
C HIS A 153 5.94 9.90 -16.82
N PRO A 154 5.68 11.08 -16.21
CA PRO A 154 6.70 12.09 -16.02
C PRO A 154 7.76 11.63 -15.01
N ASP A 155 8.91 12.32 -14.99
CA ASP A 155 9.89 12.10 -13.93
C ASP A 155 9.29 12.49 -12.56
N ASN A 156 9.06 11.49 -11.73
CA ASN A 156 8.52 11.68 -10.37
C ASN A 156 9.41 12.58 -9.50
N ALA A 157 10.68 12.77 -9.84
CA ALA A 157 11.56 13.63 -9.08
C ALA A 157 11.07 15.08 -9.04
N LEU A 158 10.48 15.58 -10.12
CA LEU A 158 9.89 16.93 -10.16
C LEU A 158 8.69 17.05 -9.22
N HIS A 159 7.84 16.02 -9.21
CA HIS A 159 6.69 15.98 -8.32
C HIS A 159 7.12 15.88 -6.85
N LEU A 160 8.02 14.97 -6.53
CA LEU A 160 8.48 14.72 -5.16
C LEU A 160 9.24 15.91 -4.54
N ARG A 161 9.89 16.76 -5.35
CA ARG A 161 10.57 17.97 -4.88
C ARG A 161 9.63 19.03 -4.26
N GLN A 162 8.33 18.92 -4.51
CA GLN A 162 7.33 19.83 -3.95
C GLN A 162 6.98 19.49 -2.49
N PHE A 163 7.43 18.34 -1.99
CA PHE A 163 7.10 17.84 -0.66
C PHE A 163 8.35 17.71 0.21
N ASP A 164 8.21 18.01 1.50
CA ASP A 164 9.26 17.75 2.51
C ASP A 164 9.26 16.25 2.90
N ILE A 165 9.85 15.42 2.02
CA ILE A 165 9.98 13.99 2.26
C ILE A 165 11.28 13.73 3.01
N ARG A 166 11.15 13.26 4.25
CA ARG A 166 12.28 12.87 5.09
C ARG A 166 12.64 11.41 4.84
N ARG A 167 13.94 11.17 4.68
CA ARG A 167 14.51 9.83 4.46
C ARG A 167 15.52 9.55 5.55
N PHE A 168 15.56 8.29 5.98
CA PHE A 168 16.43 7.82 7.05
C PHE A 168 17.23 6.62 6.59
N ASP A 169 18.41 6.43 7.16
CA ASP A 169 19.41 5.41 6.79
C ASP A 169 19.72 4.45 7.94
N ASP A 170 18.82 4.34 8.92
CA ASP A 170 18.97 3.56 10.15
C ASP A 170 18.33 2.17 10.10
N VAL A 171 17.87 1.73 8.93
CA VAL A 171 17.39 0.35 8.74
C VAL A 171 18.59 -0.60 8.69
N SER A 172 18.58 -1.65 9.53
CA SER A 172 19.69 -2.60 9.55
C SER A 172 19.83 -3.36 8.24
N VAL A 173 21.08 -3.71 7.89
CA VAL A 173 21.39 -4.47 6.67
C VAL A 173 20.60 -5.79 6.63
N GLN A 174 20.46 -6.46 7.77
CA GLN A 174 19.70 -7.71 7.90
C GLN A 174 18.24 -7.55 7.51
N VAL A 175 17.59 -6.45 7.93
CA VAL A 175 16.19 -6.14 7.55
C VAL A 175 16.09 -5.88 6.06
N VAL A 176 17.00 -5.11 5.50
CA VAL A 176 17.04 -4.82 4.05
C VAL A 176 17.21 -6.10 3.23
N GLU A 177 18.15 -6.96 3.61
CA GLU A 177 18.40 -8.24 2.92
C GLU A 177 17.21 -9.19 3.03
N ARG A 178 16.60 -9.32 4.21
CA ARG A 178 15.40 -10.11 4.41
C ARG A 178 14.25 -9.63 3.52
N THR A 179 13.92 -8.35 3.55
CA THR A 179 12.84 -7.79 2.72
C THR A 179 13.09 -7.99 1.23
N ARG A 180 14.35 -7.84 0.79
CA ARG A 180 14.75 -8.13 -0.60
C ARG A 180 14.55 -9.60 -0.96
N ALA A 181 14.93 -10.52 -0.07
CA ALA A 181 14.76 -11.96 -0.28
C ALA A 181 13.28 -12.35 -0.33
N GLU A 182 12.46 -11.84 0.59
CA GLU A 182 11.01 -12.05 0.64
C GLU A 182 10.33 -11.55 -0.64
N ARG A 183 10.66 -10.33 -1.07
CA ARG A 183 10.15 -9.77 -2.33
C ARG A 183 10.56 -10.63 -3.53
N SER A 184 11.83 -11.03 -3.61
CA SER A 184 12.30 -11.88 -4.70
C SER A 184 11.62 -13.25 -4.72
N ALA A 185 11.33 -13.81 -3.55
CA ALA A 185 10.58 -15.06 -3.43
C ALA A 185 9.12 -14.89 -3.87
N ALA A 186 8.47 -13.79 -3.49
CA ALA A 186 7.10 -13.47 -3.92
C ALA A 186 7.00 -13.31 -5.45
N VAL A 187 7.95 -12.58 -6.05
CA VAL A 187 8.02 -12.44 -7.52
C VAL A 187 8.24 -13.79 -8.20
N ARG A 188 9.15 -14.63 -7.71
CA ARG A 188 9.35 -15.98 -8.29
C ARG A 188 8.12 -16.85 -8.18
N ARG A 189 7.36 -16.77 -7.09
CA ARG A 189 6.07 -17.48 -6.98
C ARG A 189 5.07 -17.00 -8.02
N ALA A 190 5.04 -15.70 -8.30
CA ALA A 190 4.10 -15.09 -9.24
C ALA A 190 4.38 -15.42 -10.72
N ILE A 191 5.65 -15.37 -11.13
CA ILE A 191 6.04 -15.45 -12.56
C ILE A 191 6.98 -16.62 -12.88
N GLY A 192 7.31 -17.46 -11.89
CA GLY A 192 8.22 -18.59 -12.06
C GLY A 192 9.69 -18.18 -12.11
N ASP A 193 10.53 -19.16 -12.50
CA ASP A 193 11.97 -18.95 -12.67
C ASP A 193 12.25 -18.41 -14.07
N VAL A 194 12.23 -17.11 -14.17
CA VAL A 194 12.44 -16.36 -15.43
C VAL A 194 13.77 -15.61 -15.42
N SER A 195 14.20 -15.12 -16.59
CA SER A 195 15.46 -14.38 -16.70
C SER A 195 15.49 -13.13 -15.80
N PRO A 196 16.70 -12.70 -15.35
CA PRO A 196 16.83 -11.48 -14.54
C PRO A 196 16.26 -10.21 -15.20
N MET A 197 16.22 -10.17 -16.53
CA MET A 197 15.60 -9.08 -17.26
C MET A 197 14.08 -9.07 -17.06
N VAL A 198 13.43 -10.23 -17.21
CA VAL A 198 11.98 -10.36 -17.00
C VAL A 198 11.61 -10.04 -15.55
N GLN A 199 12.38 -10.53 -14.57
CA GLN A 199 12.16 -10.19 -13.16
C GLN A 199 12.26 -8.68 -12.90
N ARG A 200 13.27 -8.01 -13.47
CA ARG A 200 13.41 -6.55 -13.35
C ARG A 200 12.25 -5.81 -13.99
N THR A 201 11.84 -6.24 -15.18
CA THR A 201 10.70 -5.65 -15.91
C THR A 201 9.40 -5.82 -15.11
N PHE A 202 9.14 -7.01 -14.59
CA PHE A 202 7.99 -7.26 -13.71
C PHE A 202 8.01 -6.37 -12.48
N ASN A 203 9.15 -6.26 -11.78
CA ASN A 203 9.30 -5.40 -10.60
C ASN A 203 9.07 -3.91 -10.91
N LEU A 204 9.51 -3.45 -12.10
CA LEU A 204 9.30 -2.08 -12.54
C LEU A 204 7.82 -1.83 -12.88
N LEU A 205 7.21 -2.72 -13.64
CA LEU A 205 5.84 -2.56 -14.11
C LEU A 205 4.80 -2.83 -13.03
N SER A 206 5.02 -3.82 -12.15
CA SER A 206 4.11 -4.13 -11.05
C SER A 206 3.98 -2.99 -10.03
N GLY A 207 5.01 -2.15 -9.92
CA GLY A 207 4.98 -0.99 -9.01
C GLY A 207 4.36 0.28 -9.59
N SER A 208 4.07 0.34 -10.90
CA SER A 208 3.64 1.60 -11.52
C SER A 208 2.54 1.45 -12.58
N ALA A 209 2.90 0.99 -13.78
CA ALA A 209 2.02 1.16 -14.94
C ALA A 209 0.91 0.10 -15.04
N ILE A 210 1.23 -1.17 -14.80
CA ILE A 210 0.26 -2.27 -15.01
C ILE A 210 -0.88 -2.20 -13.99
N HIS A 211 -0.57 -1.97 -12.73
CA HIS A 211 -1.58 -1.90 -11.68
C HIS A 211 -2.48 -0.67 -11.81
N ASP A 212 -1.96 0.43 -12.35
CA ASP A 212 -2.78 1.62 -12.62
C ASP A 212 -3.69 1.46 -13.85
N LEU A 213 -3.43 0.45 -14.70
CA LEU A 213 -4.20 0.21 -15.93
C LEU A 213 -5.23 -0.93 -15.79
N TYR A 214 -4.98 -1.90 -14.91
CA TYR A 214 -5.78 -3.12 -14.78
C TYR A 214 -6.40 -3.29 -13.38
N GLY A 215 -6.13 -2.36 -12.45
CA GLY A 215 -6.66 -2.35 -11.08
C GLY A 215 -8.14 -2.02 -10.95
#